data_923e5cd6ba30a0ff6f2e711d06268490
#
_entry.id   923e5cd6ba30a0ff6f2e711d06268490
#
_cell.length_a   1.000
_cell.length_b   1.000
_cell.length_c   1.000
_cell.angle_alpha   90.00
_cell.angle_beta   90.00
_cell.angle_gamma   90.00
#
_symmetry.space_group_name_H-M   'P 1'
#
loop_
_entity.id
_entity.type
_entity.pdbx_description
1 polymer ?
#
loop_
_entity_poly.entity_id
_entity_poly.type
_entity_poly.pdbx_seq_one_letter_code
_entity_poly.pdbx_strand_id
1 'polypeptide(L)'
;LQSSPADPLQEQLQVLQRKVRDVVPQVQRLTCERMDGELQRLTLIYDSSPLEPGGSSVVLTVSQDGTLDVVVGFHAPEAAAFSEAEQAALEALAELIGLTVRNHFNALASLYVAAEVALDFAALRDFETGGHLNRVSHYSRLIAEGLAERRGLSAHAVDQIARFSRLHDIGKIGIPDRILLKQGPLTDEERQVMNTHVELGLEMIGKVLGQYDLSALPGAQVLCNVISHHHERLDGSGYPKGLKGEAISLEGRIVAVADVFDAVVSRRPYSNSAKIQEGLAVVQQEADAGRLDGDCVAELKQVLAAAAVSSDAGAGRSAGRPR
;
A
#
# COMPACT_ATOMS: atom_id res chain seq x y z
N LEU A 1 13.75 13.69 13.82
CA LEU A 1 12.74 12.71 14.25
C LEU A 1 11.40 13.44 14.37
N GLN A 2 10.76 13.75 13.26
CA GLN A 2 9.33 14.08 13.26
C GLN A 2 8.61 12.74 13.35
N SER A 3 7.90 12.50 14.46
CA SER A 3 7.00 11.37 14.63
C SER A 3 6.03 11.35 13.45
N SER A 4 5.96 10.21 12.77
CA SER A 4 4.87 9.91 11.85
C SER A 4 3.55 10.27 12.55
N PRO A 5 2.60 10.95 11.88
CA PRO A 5 1.30 11.22 12.50
C PRO A 5 0.72 9.89 13.00
N ALA A 6 0.24 9.89 14.25
CA ALA A 6 -0.33 8.69 14.84
C ALA A 6 -1.48 8.18 13.95
N ASP A 7 -1.51 6.88 13.70
CA ASP A 7 -2.58 6.25 12.94
C ASP A 7 -3.93 6.50 13.64
N PRO A 8 -4.91 7.18 13.01
CA PRO A 8 -6.20 7.48 13.62
C PRO A 8 -6.92 6.23 14.14
N LEU A 9 -6.77 5.08 13.47
CA LEU A 9 -7.31 3.81 13.96
C LEU A 9 -6.63 3.39 15.25
N GLN A 10 -5.32 3.53 15.34
CA GLN A 10 -4.56 3.23 16.57
C GLN A 10 -5.00 4.12 17.72
N GLU A 11 -5.21 5.41 17.49
CA GLU A 11 -5.71 6.34 18.51
C GLU A 11 -7.12 5.96 18.98
N GLN A 12 -8.03 5.63 18.06
CA GLN A 12 -9.37 5.17 18.38
C GLN A 12 -9.35 3.87 19.19
N LEU A 13 -8.51 2.91 18.81
CA LEU A 13 -8.35 1.65 19.54
C LEU A 13 -7.74 1.85 20.92
N GLN A 14 -6.82 2.80 21.10
CA GLN A 14 -6.31 3.19 22.43
C GLN A 14 -7.39 3.79 23.33
N VAL A 15 -8.29 4.59 22.77
CA VAL A 15 -9.45 5.14 23.52
C VAL A 15 -10.38 4.00 23.94
N LEU A 16 -10.68 3.08 23.02
CA LEU A 16 -11.52 1.93 23.30
C LEU A 16 -10.88 1.00 24.34
N GLN A 17 -9.57 0.78 24.29
CA GLN A 17 -8.84 0.03 25.32
C GLN A 17 -8.99 0.65 26.72
N ARG A 18 -8.91 1.98 26.84
CA ARG A 18 -9.15 2.65 28.12
C ARG A 18 -10.56 2.38 28.64
N LYS A 19 -11.57 2.48 27.76
CA LYS A 19 -12.96 2.15 28.12
C LYS A 19 -13.14 0.68 28.51
N VAL A 20 -12.44 -0.25 27.87
CA VAL A 20 -12.44 -1.66 28.27
C VAL A 20 -11.94 -1.80 29.71
N ARG A 21 -10.83 -1.14 30.06
CA ARG A 21 -10.26 -1.17 31.41
C ARG A 21 -11.16 -0.49 32.46
N ASP A 22 -11.90 0.53 32.07
CA ASP A 22 -12.86 1.20 32.96
C ASP A 22 -14.04 0.28 33.31
N VAL A 23 -14.46 -0.59 32.37
CA VAL A 23 -15.59 -1.52 32.56
C VAL A 23 -15.15 -2.86 33.14
N VAL A 24 -14.02 -3.40 32.64
CA VAL A 24 -13.45 -4.69 33.08
C VAL A 24 -11.96 -4.47 33.43
N PRO A 25 -11.66 -4.00 34.67
CA PRO A 25 -10.31 -3.59 35.06
C PRO A 25 -9.24 -4.67 34.95
N GLN A 26 -9.63 -5.94 35.03
CA GLN A 26 -8.70 -7.06 34.87
C GLN A 26 -8.17 -7.26 33.46
N VAL A 27 -8.77 -6.67 32.43
CA VAL A 27 -8.25 -6.71 31.08
C VAL A 27 -7.04 -5.80 30.98
N GLN A 28 -5.87 -6.39 30.82
CA GLN A 28 -4.60 -5.64 30.70
C GLN A 28 -4.12 -5.50 29.26
N ARG A 29 -4.47 -6.45 28.38
CA ARG A 29 -4.09 -6.42 26.98
C ARG A 29 -5.32 -6.54 26.08
N LEU A 30 -5.38 -5.70 25.04
CA LEU A 30 -6.34 -5.76 23.96
C LEU A 30 -5.57 -6.10 22.66
N THR A 31 -6.04 -7.11 21.94
CA THR A 31 -5.58 -7.43 20.59
C THR A 31 -6.73 -7.27 19.59
N CYS A 32 -6.40 -6.83 18.39
CA CYS A 32 -7.34 -6.76 17.30
C CYS A 32 -6.68 -7.27 16.03
N GLU A 33 -7.27 -8.27 15.39
CA GLU A 33 -6.76 -8.92 14.21
C GLU A 33 -7.83 -8.93 13.11
N ARG A 34 -7.39 -8.81 11.88
CA ARG A 34 -8.24 -8.93 10.69
C ARG A 34 -8.08 -10.34 10.10
N MET A 35 -9.18 -11.01 9.83
CA MET A 35 -9.16 -12.26 9.08
C MET A 35 -9.29 -11.96 7.59
N ASP A 36 -8.34 -12.46 6.80
CA ASP A 36 -8.46 -12.46 5.35
C ASP A 36 -9.30 -13.66 4.92
N GLY A 37 -10.45 -13.38 4.29
CA GLY A 37 -11.46 -14.39 3.93
C GLY A 37 -10.96 -15.41 2.91
N GLU A 38 -10.04 -15.02 2.00
CA GLU A 38 -9.50 -15.93 0.98
C GLU A 38 -8.37 -16.81 1.52
N LEU A 39 -7.50 -16.25 2.36
CA LEU A 39 -6.30 -16.93 2.86
C LEU A 39 -6.47 -17.52 4.25
N GLN A 40 -7.58 -17.27 4.94
CA GLN A 40 -7.81 -17.66 6.35
C GLN A 40 -6.66 -17.24 7.28
N ARG A 41 -6.02 -16.12 6.95
CA ARG A 41 -4.87 -15.58 7.68
C ARG A 41 -5.27 -14.41 8.55
N LEU A 42 -4.90 -14.48 9.84
CA LEU A 42 -5.04 -13.37 10.76
C LEU A 42 -3.90 -12.35 10.56
N THR A 43 -4.26 -11.09 10.42
CA THR A 43 -3.32 -9.97 10.37
C THR A 43 -3.54 -9.10 11.59
N LEU A 44 -2.50 -8.96 12.43
CA LEU A 44 -2.55 -8.14 13.63
C LEU A 44 -2.70 -6.66 13.23
N ILE A 45 -3.75 -6.02 13.75
CA ILE A 45 -4.04 -4.59 13.56
C ILE A 45 -3.59 -3.79 14.77
N TYR A 46 -3.85 -4.32 15.97
CA TYR A 46 -3.60 -3.62 17.23
C TYR A 46 -3.17 -4.59 18.31
N ASP A 47 -2.15 -4.20 19.06
CA ASP A 47 -1.71 -4.88 20.28
C ASP A 47 -1.29 -3.83 21.32
N SER A 48 -1.99 -3.80 22.41
CA SER A 48 -1.83 -2.74 23.42
C SER A 48 -0.65 -2.91 24.36
N SER A 49 -0.07 -4.10 24.46
CA SER A 49 1.07 -4.37 25.34
C SER A 49 1.57 -5.81 25.17
N PRO A 50 2.88 -6.06 25.23
CA PRO A 50 3.42 -7.41 25.34
C PRO A 50 3.09 -7.96 26.73
N LEU A 51 2.13 -8.87 26.83
CA LEU A 51 1.92 -9.71 28.01
C LEU A 51 2.50 -11.10 27.70
N GLU A 52 3.19 -11.67 28.67
CA GLU A 52 3.65 -13.06 28.60
C GLU A 52 2.43 -14.00 28.46
N PRO A 53 2.52 -15.06 27.65
CA PRO A 53 1.45 -16.05 27.51
C PRO A 53 1.25 -16.81 28.82
N GLY A 54 0.04 -16.82 29.39
CA GLY A 54 -0.27 -17.60 30.60
C GLY A 54 -1.52 -17.17 31.36
N GLY A 55 -2.21 -16.11 30.95
CA GLY A 55 -3.43 -15.62 31.58
C GLY A 55 -4.72 -16.11 30.94
N SER A 56 -5.86 -15.72 31.52
CA SER A 56 -7.19 -15.92 30.91
C SER A 56 -7.42 -14.99 29.75
N SER A 57 -8.03 -15.47 28.68
CA SER A 57 -8.39 -14.64 27.53
C SER A 57 -9.81 -14.93 27.06
N VAL A 58 -10.50 -13.88 26.63
CA VAL A 58 -11.74 -13.94 25.86
C VAL A 58 -11.41 -13.48 24.45
N VAL A 59 -11.64 -14.32 23.47
CA VAL A 59 -11.42 -14.01 22.06
C VAL A 59 -12.75 -14.12 21.34
N LEU A 60 -13.17 -13.04 20.70
CA LEU A 60 -14.45 -12.91 20.04
C LEU A 60 -14.23 -12.59 18.56
N THR A 61 -14.90 -13.31 17.70
CA THR A 61 -14.94 -12.99 16.26
C THR A 61 -16.18 -12.15 15.99
N VAL A 62 -15.97 -10.95 15.48
CA VAL A 62 -17.04 -10.02 15.09
C VAL A 62 -17.20 -10.10 13.59
N SER A 63 -18.22 -10.81 13.16
CA SER A 63 -18.57 -11.01 11.73
C SER A 63 -19.86 -10.26 11.40
N GLN A 64 -19.90 -9.64 10.23
CA GLN A 64 -21.12 -9.08 9.68
C GLN A 64 -21.11 -9.26 8.17
N ASP A 65 -22.10 -9.97 7.64
CA ASP A 65 -22.41 -10.15 6.20
C ASP A 65 -21.22 -10.58 5.31
N GLY A 66 -20.23 -11.31 5.87
CA GLY A 66 -19.18 -11.97 5.09
C GLY A 66 -18.10 -11.05 4.48
N THR A 67 -18.03 -9.76 4.89
CA THR A 67 -17.11 -8.80 4.24
C THR A 67 -15.77 -8.64 4.95
N LEU A 68 -15.74 -8.61 6.27
CA LEU A 68 -14.51 -8.48 7.06
C LEU A 68 -14.71 -9.03 8.46
N ASP A 69 -14.07 -10.14 8.77
CA ASP A 69 -14.06 -10.68 10.12
C ASP A 69 -12.95 -10.01 10.95
N VAL A 70 -13.35 -9.50 12.11
CA VAL A 70 -12.44 -8.89 13.08
C VAL A 70 -12.40 -9.77 14.31
N VAL A 71 -11.20 -10.23 14.70
CA VAL A 71 -10.99 -10.99 15.91
C VAL A 71 -10.48 -10.06 17.00
N VAL A 72 -11.23 -9.96 18.09
CA VAL A 72 -10.90 -9.09 19.24
C VAL A 72 -10.54 -9.97 20.41
N GLY A 73 -9.34 -9.81 20.95
CA GLY A 73 -8.84 -10.55 22.12
C GLY A 73 -8.70 -9.65 23.34
N PHE A 74 -9.30 -10.07 24.45
CA PHE A 74 -9.16 -9.43 25.76
C PHE A 74 -8.38 -10.37 26.67
N HIS A 75 -7.28 -9.91 27.24
CA HIS A 75 -6.34 -10.73 28.00
C HIS A 75 -6.14 -10.19 29.41
N ALA A 76 -6.21 -11.07 30.40
CA ALA A 76 -5.93 -10.80 31.82
C ALA A 76 -4.68 -11.59 32.27
N PRO A 77 -3.90 -11.09 33.27
CA PRO A 77 -2.59 -11.64 33.63
C PRO A 77 -2.61 -12.98 34.39
N GLU A 78 -3.70 -13.38 35.01
CA GLU A 78 -3.84 -14.65 35.71
C GLU A 78 -5.23 -15.26 35.47
N ALA A 79 -5.46 -16.51 35.98
CA ALA A 79 -6.70 -17.27 35.81
C ALA A 79 -7.93 -16.60 36.50
N ALA A 80 -8.16 -15.33 36.27
CA ALA A 80 -9.37 -14.64 36.67
C ALA A 80 -10.48 -15.08 35.73
N ALA A 81 -11.43 -15.86 36.22
CA ALA A 81 -12.64 -16.15 35.45
C ALA A 81 -13.44 -14.84 35.27
N PHE A 82 -13.74 -14.46 34.05
CA PHE A 82 -14.66 -13.37 33.78
C PHE A 82 -16.07 -13.79 34.20
N SER A 83 -16.75 -12.99 35.01
CA SER A 83 -18.17 -13.18 35.34
C SER A 83 -19.06 -13.06 34.11
N GLU A 84 -20.28 -13.59 34.15
CA GLU A 84 -21.24 -13.46 33.04
C GLU A 84 -21.48 -11.98 32.64
N ALA A 85 -21.55 -11.09 33.62
CA ALA A 85 -21.73 -9.65 33.35
C ALA A 85 -20.51 -9.03 32.65
N GLU A 86 -19.28 -9.42 33.03
CA GLU A 86 -18.06 -8.97 32.35
C GLU A 86 -17.95 -9.56 30.96
N GLN A 87 -18.32 -10.82 30.73
CA GLN A 87 -18.37 -11.44 29.43
C GLN A 87 -19.35 -10.69 28.49
N ALA A 88 -20.55 -10.41 28.94
CA ALA A 88 -21.54 -9.64 28.19
C ALA A 88 -21.04 -8.21 27.85
N ALA A 89 -20.32 -7.57 28.80
CA ALA A 89 -19.71 -6.27 28.56
C ALA A 89 -18.58 -6.36 27.52
N LEU A 90 -17.74 -7.40 27.57
CA LEU A 90 -16.68 -7.63 26.58
C LEU A 90 -17.24 -7.95 25.20
N GLU A 91 -18.33 -8.67 25.08
CA GLU A 91 -19.04 -8.91 23.81
C GLU A 91 -19.52 -7.59 23.19
N ALA A 92 -20.18 -6.73 23.98
CA ALA A 92 -20.63 -5.42 23.48
C ALA A 92 -19.45 -4.51 23.06
N LEU A 93 -18.35 -4.56 23.81
CA LEU A 93 -17.14 -3.80 23.48
C LEU A 93 -16.43 -4.37 22.25
N ALA A 94 -16.43 -5.70 22.06
CA ALA A 94 -15.90 -6.34 20.86
C ALA A 94 -16.67 -5.90 19.59
N GLU A 95 -18.00 -5.85 19.68
CA GLU A 95 -18.84 -5.34 18.59
C GLU A 95 -18.49 -3.88 18.22
N LEU A 96 -18.31 -3.01 19.21
CA LEU A 96 -17.93 -1.62 18.99
C LEU A 96 -16.54 -1.51 18.36
N ILE A 97 -15.57 -2.30 18.83
CA ILE A 97 -14.21 -2.37 18.28
C ILE A 97 -14.27 -2.89 16.84
N GLY A 98 -14.98 -3.98 16.61
CA GLY A 98 -15.16 -4.56 15.28
C GLY A 98 -15.80 -3.60 14.30
N LEU A 99 -16.82 -2.85 14.72
CA LEU A 99 -17.46 -1.80 13.90
C LEU A 99 -16.47 -0.67 13.57
N THR A 100 -15.67 -0.23 14.53
CA THR A 100 -14.66 0.82 14.33
C THR A 100 -13.64 0.39 13.29
N VAL A 101 -13.12 -0.83 13.41
CA VAL A 101 -12.15 -1.40 12.46
C VAL A 101 -12.77 -1.56 11.07
N ARG A 102 -13.97 -2.13 10.97
CA ARG A 102 -14.67 -2.31 9.69
C ARG A 102 -14.91 -0.98 9.00
N ASN A 103 -15.41 0.04 9.71
CA ASN A 103 -15.66 1.35 9.12
C ASN A 103 -14.39 1.96 8.54
N HIS A 104 -13.26 1.83 9.25
CA HIS A 104 -11.98 2.30 8.77
C HIS A 104 -11.56 1.61 7.45
N PHE A 105 -11.60 0.28 7.40
CA PHE A 105 -11.22 -0.46 6.19
C PHE A 105 -12.22 -0.29 5.04
N ASN A 106 -13.52 -0.21 5.32
CA ASN A 106 -14.54 0.03 4.29
C ASN A 106 -14.40 1.41 3.66
N ALA A 107 -14.06 2.44 4.44
CA ALA A 107 -13.83 3.78 3.91
C ALA A 107 -12.63 3.79 2.95
N LEU A 108 -11.52 3.12 3.30
CA LEU A 108 -10.36 2.95 2.42
C LEU A 108 -10.70 2.15 1.16
N ALA A 109 -11.44 1.05 1.31
CA ALA A 109 -11.86 0.24 0.18
C ALA A 109 -12.76 1.03 -0.78
N SER A 110 -13.70 1.82 -0.25
CA SER A 110 -14.58 2.67 -1.05
C SER A 110 -13.80 3.74 -1.81
N LEU A 111 -12.83 4.38 -1.17
CA LEU A 111 -11.94 5.35 -1.82
C LEU A 111 -11.18 4.68 -2.97
N TYR A 112 -10.63 3.49 -2.72
CA TYR A 112 -9.89 2.73 -3.73
C TYR A 112 -10.79 2.39 -4.93
N VAL A 113 -12.00 1.84 -4.70
CA VAL A 113 -12.94 1.51 -5.77
C VAL A 113 -13.35 2.74 -6.58
N ALA A 114 -13.63 3.87 -5.91
CA ALA A 114 -13.94 5.11 -6.60
C ALA A 114 -12.78 5.60 -7.49
N ALA A 115 -11.55 5.47 -6.99
CA ALA A 115 -10.36 5.83 -7.75
C ALA A 115 -10.09 4.87 -8.92
N GLU A 116 -10.32 3.56 -8.76
CA GLU A 116 -10.26 2.57 -9.84
C GLU A 116 -11.25 2.89 -10.96
N VAL A 117 -12.50 3.21 -10.62
CA VAL A 117 -13.50 3.63 -11.59
C VAL A 117 -13.05 4.90 -12.33
N ALA A 118 -12.45 5.87 -11.62
CA ALA A 118 -11.91 7.07 -12.26
C ALA A 118 -10.75 6.74 -13.23
N LEU A 119 -9.88 5.78 -12.88
CA LEU A 119 -8.82 5.29 -13.78
C LEU A 119 -9.38 4.59 -15.01
N ASP A 120 -10.43 3.78 -14.87
CA ASP A 120 -11.07 3.14 -16.01
C ASP A 120 -11.64 4.18 -16.99
N PHE A 121 -12.24 5.26 -16.48
CA PHE A 121 -12.64 6.39 -17.30
C PHE A 121 -11.44 7.14 -17.94
N ALA A 122 -10.34 7.30 -17.20
CA ALA A 122 -9.12 7.90 -17.76
C ALA A 122 -8.53 7.05 -18.88
N ALA A 123 -8.51 5.72 -18.72
CA ALA A 123 -8.01 4.77 -19.72
C ALA A 123 -8.80 4.79 -21.04
N LEU A 124 -10.05 5.30 -21.05
CA LEU A 124 -10.78 5.53 -22.30
C LEU A 124 -10.20 6.69 -23.13
N ARG A 125 -9.43 7.57 -22.51
CA ARG A 125 -8.78 8.73 -23.17
C ARG A 125 -7.30 8.50 -23.42
N ASP A 126 -6.60 7.82 -22.53
CA ASP A 126 -5.15 7.60 -22.58
C ASP A 126 -4.83 6.19 -23.05
N PHE A 127 -3.76 6.04 -23.85
CA PHE A 127 -3.22 4.77 -24.30
C PHE A 127 -2.38 4.05 -23.21
N GLU A 128 -2.29 4.58 -21.99
CA GLU A 128 -1.74 3.83 -20.86
C GLU A 128 -2.67 2.65 -20.57
N THR A 129 -2.32 1.51 -21.12
CA THR A 129 -3.11 0.29 -21.01
C THR A 129 -3.19 -0.13 -19.54
N GLY A 130 -4.35 -0.64 -19.10
CA GLY A 130 -4.48 -1.24 -17.76
C GLY A 130 -3.40 -2.29 -17.43
N GLY A 131 -2.70 -2.78 -18.43
CA GLY A 131 -1.51 -3.60 -18.28
C GLY A 131 -0.33 -2.88 -17.60
N HIS A 132 -0.07 -1.60 -17.92
CA HIS A 132 0.98 -0.79 -17.26
C HIS A 132 0.68 -0.63 -15.77
N LEU A 133 -0.52 -0.16 -15.43
CA LEU A 133 -0.91 0.07 -14.04
C LEU A 133 -0.83 -1.20 -13.18
N ASN A 134 -1.24 -2.34 -13.74
CA ASN A 134 -1.14 -3.64 -13.06
C ASN A 134 0.33 -4.06 -12.84
N ARG A 135 1.21 -3.82 -13.83
CA ARG A 135 2.64 -4.15 -13.68
C ARG A 135 3.33 -3.22 -12.69
N VAL A 136 3.08 -1.91 -12.72
CA VAL A 136 3.62 -0.96 -11.71
C VAL A 136 3.16 -1.37 -10.31
N SER A 137 1.88 -1.72 -10.13
CA SER A 137 1.36 -2.24 -8.87
C SER A 137 2.09 -3.50 -8.41
N HIS A 138 2.29 -4.45 -9.32
CA HIS A 138 3.01 -5.69 -9.03
C HIS A 138 4.46 -5.45 -8.62
N TYR A 139 5.21 -4.63 -9.38
CA TYR A 139 6.60 -4.31 -9.04
C TYR A 139 6.69 -3.51 -7.74
N SER A 140 5.78 -2.56 -7.50
CA SER A 140 5.72 -1.82 -6.24
C SER A 140 5.48 -2.73 -5.04
N ARG A 141 4.60 -3.74 -5.18
CA ARG A 141 4.37 -4.77 -4.15
C ARG A 141 5.65 -5.55 -3.86
N LEU A 142 6.29 -6.07 -4.90
CA LEU A 142 7.51 -6.87 -4.75
C LEU A 142 8.64 -6.10 -4.06
N ILE A 143 8.85 -4.83 -4.44
CA ILE A 143 9.85 -3.96 -3.80
C ILE A 143 9.48 -3.71 -2.33
N ALA A 144 8.20 -3.39 -2.05
CA ALA A 144 7.73 -3.10 -0.70
C ALA A 144 7.83 -4.33 0.21
N GLU A 145 7.50 -5.53 -0.28
CA GLU A 145 7.66 -6.80 0.45
C GLU A 145 9.13 -7.06 0.80
N GLY A 146 10.06 -6.88 -0.15
CA GLY A 146 11.49 -7.04 0.10
C GLY A 146 12.06 -6.03 1.10
N LEU A 147 11.49 -4.83 1.15
CA LEU A 147 11.88 -3.78 2.12
C LEU A 147 11.18 -3.92 3.48
N ALA A 148 10.14 -4.74 3.61
CA ALA A 148 9.22 -4.71 4.75
C ALA A 148 9.94 -4.86 6.10
N GLU A 149 10.79 -5.86 6.27
CA GLU A 149 11.52 -6.09 7.51
C GLU A 149 12.48 -4.94 7.84
N ARG A 150 13.27 -4.48 6.85
CA ARG A 150 14.30 -3.44 7.05
C ARG A 150 13.72 -2.04 7.28
N ARG A 151 12.56 -1.75 6.72
CA ARG A 151 11.90 -0.44 6.79
C ARG A 151 10.69 -0.42 7.72
N GLY A 152 10.38 -1.55 8.39
CA GLY A 152 9.26 -1.65 9.32
C GLY A 152 7.88 -1.50 8.66
N LEU A 153 7.73 -1.94 7.39
CA LEU A 153 6.44 -1.89 6.71
C LEU A 153 5.55 -3.05 7.17
N SER A 154 4.34 -2.72 7.60
CA SER A 154 3.32 -3.74 7.86
C SER A 154 2.80 -4.35 6.55
N ALA A 155 2.23 -5.56 6.60
CA ALA A 155 1.57 -6.15 5.44
C ALA A 155 0.48 -5.23 4.86
N HIS A 156 -0.20 -4.48 5.72
CA HIS A 156 -1.19 -3.48 5.31
C HIS A 156 -0.55 -2.31 4.53
N ALA A 157 0.59 -1.79 4.99
CA ALA A 157 1.30 -0.73 4.29
C ALA A 157 1.78 -1.20 2.91
N VAL A 158 2.29 -2.43 2.80
CA VAL A 158 2.67 -3.05 1.53
C VAL A 158 1.47 -3.13 0.57
N ASP A 159 0.31 -3.58 1.07
CA ASP A 159 -0.91 -3.65 0.27
C ASP A 159 -1.38 -2.27 -0.21
N GLN A 160 -1.34 -1.26 0.66
CA GLN A 160 -1.68 0.12 0.30
C GLN A 160 -0.74 0.68 -0.78
N ILE A 161 0.58 0.51 -0.65
CA ILE A 161 1.55 0.96 -1.65
C ILE A 161 1.23 0.32 -3.01
N ALA A 162 1.02 -0.99 -3.04
CA ALA A 162 0.70 -1.72 -4.26
C ALA A 162 -0.61 -1.24 -4.91
N ARG A 163 -1.66 -1.05 -4.12
CA ARG A 163 -2.97 -0.60 -4.63
C ARG A 163 -2.90 0.83 -5.13
N PHE A 164 -2.35 1.75 -4.31
CA PHE A 164 -2.34 3.17 -4.65
C PHE A 164 -1.32 3.53 -5.72
N SER A 165 -0.29 2.69 -5.98
CA SER A 165 0.62 2.90 -7.10
C SER A 165 -0.09 2.94 -8.46
N ARG A 166 -1.25 2.30 -8.61
CA ARG A 166 -2.08 2.38 -9.81
C ARG A 166 -2.63 3.78 -10.07
N LEU A 167 -2.69 4.63 -9.04
CA LEU A 167 -3.24 5.97 -9.07
C LEU A 167 -2.19 7.07 -9.25
N HIS A 168 -0.89 6.71 -9.41
CA HIS A 168 0.19 7.67 -9.47
C HIS A 168 -0.05 8.77 -10.54
N ASP A 169 -0.63 8.40 -11.65
CA ASP A 169 -0.88 9.23 -12.83
C ASP A 169 -2.35 9.70 -12.98
N ILE A 170 -3.19 9.58 -11.94
CA ILE A 170 -4.63 9.93 -12.01
C ILE A 170 -4.88 11.35 -12.53
N GLY A 171 -3.96 12.29 -12.28
CA GLY A 171 -4.09 13.66 -12.72
C GLY A 171 -3.92 13.88 -14.22
N LYS A 172 -3.48 12.88 -14.98
CA LYS A 172 -3.47 12.93 -16.46
C LYS A 172 -4.86 13.17 -17.03
N ILE A 173 -5.92 12.84 -16.30
CA ILE A 173 -7.30 13.19 -16.65
C ILE A 173 -7.47 14.69 -16.91
N GLY A 174 -6.73 15.54 -16.21
CA GLY A 174 -6.78 17.00 -16.36
C GLY A 174 -5.90 17.57 -17.47
N ILE A 175 -5.04 16.75 -18.10
CA ILE A 175 -4.14 17.22 -19.16
C ILE A 175 -4.90 17.37 -20.49
N PRO A 176 -4.71 18.48 -21.24
CA PRO A 176 -5.36 18.67 -22.54
C PRO A 176 -4.97 17.60 -23.56
N ASP A 177 -5.93 17.11 -24.36
CA ASP A 177 -5.73 16.03 -25.34
C ASP A 177 -4.61 16.34 -26.37
N ARG A 178 -4.46 17.60 -26.76
CA ARG A 178 -3.41 18.03 -27.70
C ARG A 178 -1.99 17.76 -27.17
N ILE A 179 -1.82 17.64 -25.83
CA ILE A 179 -0.56 17.34 -25.17
C ILE A 179 -0.51 15.87 -24.79
N LEU A 180 -1.56 15.35 -24.14
CA LEU A 180 -1.64 13.96 -23.68
C LEU A 180 -1.50 12.98 -24.84
N LEU A 181 -2.20 13.23 -25.95
CA LEU A 181 -2.25 12.33 -27.12
C LEU A 181 -1.29 12.74 -28.26
N LYS A 182 -0.34 13.65 -27.99
CA LYS A 182 0.59 14.13 -28.99
C LYS A 182 1.46 13.01 -29.54
N GLN A 183 1.45 12.83 -30.85
CA GLN A 183 2.38 11.92 -31.54
C GLN A 183 3.75 12.59 -31.67
N GLY A 184 4.74 12.08 -30.94
CA GLY A 184 6.12 12.57 -30.96
C GLY A 184 6.54 13.29 -29.67
N PRO A 185 7.75 13.89 -29.65
CA PRO A 185 8.28 14.52 -28.44
C PRO A 185 7.50 15.78 -28.05
N LEU A 186 7.33 16.00 -26.77
CA LEU A 186 6.79 17.25 -26.22
C LEU A 186 7.83 18.35 -26.29
N THR A 187 7.39 19.60 -26.57
CA THR A 187 8.24 20.79 -26.37
C THR A 187 8.43 21.02 -24.86
N ASP A 188 9.32 21.95 -24.49
CA ASP A 188 9.56 22.25 -23.07
C ASP A 188 8.31 22.83 -22.39
N GLU A 189 7.53 23.67 -23.10
CA GLU A 189 6.27 24.23 -22.61
C GLU A 189 5.21 23.13 -22.44
N GLU A 190 5.09 22.23 -23.42
CA GLU A 190 4.16 21.09 -23.34
C GLU A 190 4.55 20.14 -22.21
N ARG A 191 5.86 19.93 -21.99
CA ARG A 191 6.37 19.13 -20.87
C ARG A 191 6.04 19.76 -19.53
N GLN A 192 6.15 21.09 -19.40
CA GLN A 192 5.73 21.78 -18.19
C GLN A 192 4.23 21.55 -17.90
N VAL A 193 3.39 21.63 -18.94
CA VAL A 193 1.96 21.35 -18.80
C VAL A 193 1.74 19.86 -18.44
N MET A 194 2.44 18.92 -19.10
CA MET A 194 2.34 17.50 -18.74
C MET A 194 2.70 17.25 -17.28
N ASN A 195 3.76 17.88 -16.76
CA ASN A 195 4.21 17.69 -15.38
C ASN A 195 3.16 18.16 -14.34
N THR A 196 2.21 19.01 -14.71
CA THR A 196 1.12 19.45 -13.80
C THR A 196 0.17 18.33 -13.44
N HIS A 197 0.23 17.13 -14.08
CA HIS A 197 -0.62 16.00 -13.70
C HIS A 197 -0.45 15.60 -12.23
N VAL A 198 0.75 15.77 -11.67
CA VAL A 198 1.02 15.50 -10.24
C VAL A 198 0.16 16.40 -9.35
N GLU A 199 0.15 17.70 -9.63
CA GLU A 199 -0.61 18.69 -8.85
C GLU A 199 -2.11 18.51 -9.07
N LEU A 200 -2.53 18.27 -10.31
CA LEU A 200 -3.93 18.00 -10.66
C LEU A 200 -4.44 16.72 -9.97
N GLY A 201 -3.61 15.66 -9.91
CA GLY A 201 -3.94 14.44 -9.20
C GLY A 201 -4.14 14.67 -7.69
N LEU A 202 -3.23 15.43 -7.07
CA LEU A 202 -3.37 15.81 -5.65
C LEU A 202 -4.62 16.66 -5.40
N GLU A 203 -4.93 17.60 -6.29
CA GLU A 203 -6.15 18.43 -6.18
C GLU A 203 -7.42 17.57 -6.26
N MET A 204 -7.47 16.63 -7.21
CA MET A 204 -8.60 15.71 -7.40
C MET A 204 -8.81 14.83 -6.16
N ILE A 205 -7.76 14.17 -5.70
CA ILE A 205 -7.82 13.31 -4.53
C ILE A 205 -8.10 14.13 -3.27
N GLY A 206 -7.49 15.30 -3.11
CA GLY A 206 -7.74 16.20 -1.99
C GLY A 206 -9.22 16.63 -1.88
N LYS A 207 -9.89 16.88 -3.01
CA LYS A 207 -11.34 17.16 -3.03
C LYS A 207 -12.15 15.95 -2.54
N VAL A 208 -11.83 14.75 -2.99
CA VAL A 208 -12.51 13.51 -2.55
C VAL A 208 -12.29 13.29 -1.07
N LEU A 209 -11.03 13.35 -0.61
CA LEU A 209 -10.68 13.15 0.80
C LEU A 209 -11.37 14.18 1.71
N GLY A 210 -11.37 15.46 1.31
CA GLY A 210 -12.00 16.53 2.10
C GLY A 210 -13.53 16.42 2.12
N GLN A 211 -14.16 16.07 1.00
CA GLN A 211 -15.63 15.93 0.92
C GLN A 211 -16.17 14.82 1.83
N TYR A 212 -15.41 13.77 2.04
CA TYR A 212 -15.83 12.60 2.82
C TYR A 212 -15.12 12.50 4.18
N ASP A 213 -14.37 13.53 4.59
CA ASP A 213 -13.59 13.57 5.85
C ASP A 213 -12.61 12.37 5.99
N LEU A 214 -12.01 11.95 4.87
CA LEU A 214 -11.10 10.81 4.79
C LEU A 214 -9.62 11.21 4.92
N SER A 215 -9.32 12.49 5.09
CA SER A 215 -7.94 13.01 5.13
C SER A 215 -7.11 12.46 6.30
N ALA A 216 -7.79 12.05 7.37
CA ALA A 216 -7.16 11.45 8.55
C ALA A 216 -6.88 9.95 8.40
N LEU A 217 -7.32 9.30 7.30
CA LEU A 217 -7.04 7.88 7.09
C LEU A 217 -5.57 7.66 6.71
N PRO A 218 -4.87 6.68 7.30
CA PRO A 218 -3.46 6.39 6.97
C PRO A 218 -3.23 6.14 5.49
N GLY A 219 -4.14 5.43 4.84
CA GLY A 219 -4.10 5.19 3.40
C GLY A 219 -4.19 6.47 2.55
N ALA A 220 -4.84 7.53 3.05
CA ALA A 220 -4.88 8.81 2.37
C ALA A 220 -3.48 9.44 2.22
N GLN A 221 -2.66 9.34 3.26
CA GLN A 221 -1.27 9.84 3.20
C GLN A 221 -0.44 9.02 2.22
N VAL A 222 -0.55 7.67 2.22
CA VAL A 222 0.15 6.80 1.25
C VAL A 222 -0.25 7.17 -0.18
N LEU A 223 -1.54 7.36 -0.44
CA LEU A 223 -2.06 7.79 -1.75
C LEU A 223 -1.48 9.15 -2.17
N CYS A 224 -1.54 10.16 -1.29
CA CYS A 224 -0.96 11.47 -1.56
C CYS A 224 0.56 11.40 -1.80
N ASN A 225 1.29 10.59 -1.04
CA ASN A 225 2.71 10.39 -1.19
C ASN A 225 3.06 9.73 -2.53
N VAL A 226 2.32 8.73 -2.95
CA VAL A 226 2.48 8.08 -4.26
C VAL A 226 2.31 9.10 -5.38
N ILE A 227 1.20 9.84 -5.39
CA ILE A 227 0.91 10.83 -6.44
C ILE A 227 1.96 11.94 -6.46
N SER A 228 2.32 12.49 -5.29
CA SER A 228 3.18 13.67 -5.23
C SER A 228 4.66 13.39 -5.43
N HIS A 229 5.12 12.16 -5.20
CA HIS A 229 6.55 11.88 -5.10
C HIS A 229 7.10 10.91 -6.16
N HIS A 230 6.29 10.26 -6.99
CA HIS A 230 6.78 9.26 -7.95
C HIS A 230 7.68 9.84 -9.04
N HIS A 231 7.59 11.14 -9.32
CA HIS A 231 8.48 11.84 -10.23
C HIS A 231 9.59 12.64 -9.54
N GLU A 232 9.64 12.65 -8.21
CA GLU A 232 10.78 13.22 -7.49
C GLU A 232 12.03 12.35 -7.69
N ARG A 233 13.21 12.94 -7.55
CA ARG A 233 14.50 12.27 -7.70
C ARG A 233 15.37 12.59 -6.49
N LEU A 234 16.11 11.61 -5.96
CA LEU A 234 16.88 11.75 -4.72
C LEU A 234 17.90 12.90 -4.77
N ASP A 235 18.41 13.24 -5.96
CA ASP A 235 19.31 14.36 -6.20
C ASP A 235 18.59 15.73 -6.24
N GLY A 236 17.26 15.74 -6.27
CA GLY A 236 16.42 16.94 -6.36
C GLY A 236 16.18 17.42 -7.79
N SER A 237 16.55 16.65 -8.81
CA SER A 237 16.29 16.97 -10.23
C SER A 237 14.86 16.62 -10.65
N GLY A 238 14.06 16.01 -9.76
CA GLY A 238 12.68 15.64 -10.02
C GLY A 238 11.68 16.79 -9.88
N TYR A 239 10.42 16.46 -9.98
CA TYR A 239 9.29 17.40 -9.87
C TYR A 239 8.14 16.79 -9.08
N PRO A 240 7.17 17.58 -8.59
CA PRO A 240 6.96 19.01 -8.75
C PRO A 240 7.78 19.89 -7.79
N LYS A 241 8.27 19.36 -6.66
CA LYS A 241 8.87 20.16 -5.59
C LYS A 241 10.41 20.14 -5.59
N GLY A 242 11.04 19.25 -6.35
CA GLY A 242 12.49 19.04 -6.33
C GLY A 242 12.98 18.55 -4.96
N LEU A 243 12.23 17.65 -4.33
CA LEU A 243 12.59 17.06 -3.04
C LEU A 243 13.88 16.25 -3.16
N LYS A 244 14.63 16.15 -2.04
CA LYS A 244 15.92 15.43 -1.99
C LYS A 244 15.94 14.36 -0.92
N GLY A 245 16.57 13.24 -1.25
CA GLY A 245 16.85 12.17 -0.29
C GLY A 245 15.60 11.71 0.45
N GLU A 246 15.66 11.71 1.78
CA GLU A 246 14.57 11.23 2.63
C GLU A 246 13.37 12.19 2.76
N ALA A 247 13.43 13.39 2.18
CA ALA A 247 12.25 14.22 2.03
C ALA A 247 11.23 13.60 1.04
N ILE A 248 11.69 12.70 0.17
CA ILE A 248 10.83 11.88 -0.69
C ILE A 248 10.37 10.67 0.13
N SER A 249 9.06 10.49 0.24
CA SER A 249 8.48 9.35 0.96
C SER A 249 8.93 8.01 0.38
N LEU A 250 8.97 6.96 1.22
CA LEU A 250 9.35 5.63 0.77
C LEU A 250 8.41 5.10 -0.32
N GLU A 251 7.10 5.35 -0.20
CA GLU A 251 6.09 4.97 -1.19
C GLU A 251 6.39 5.60 -2.55
N GLY A 252 6.70 6.90 -2.57
CA GLY A 252 7.08 7.59 -3.80
C GLY A 252 8.34 7.03 -4.43
N ARG A 253 9.38 6.70 -3.61
CA ARG A 253 10.63 6.09 -4.09
C ARG A 253 10.41 4.68 -4.66
N ILE A 254 9.55 3.88 -4.04
CA ILE A 254 9.17 2.54 -4.53
C ILE A 254 8.48 2.66 -5.89
N VAL A 255 7.47 3.52 -5.99
CA VAL A 255 6.70 3.68 -7.23
C VAL A 255 7.55 4.28 -8.33
N ALA A 256 8.45 5.23 -8.03
CA ALA A 256 9.39 5.80 -9.01
C ALA A 256 10.28 4.73 -9.67
N VAL A 257 10.78 3.74 -8.89
CA VAL A 257 11.57 2.62 -9.43
C VAL A 257 10.70 1.69 -10.28
N ALA A 258 9.49 1.35 -9.80
CA ALA A 258 8.56 0.47 -10.50
C ALA A 258 8.11 1.06 -11.85
N ASP A 259 7.77 2.35 -11.87
CA ASP A 259 7.33 3.07 -13.06
C ASP A 259 8.45 3.19 -14.12
N VAL A 260 9.64 3.65 -13.73
CA VAL A 260 10.80 3.73 -14.64
C VAL A 260 11.14 2.35 -15.20
N PHE A 261 11.13 1.29 -14.38
CA PHE A 261 11.39 -0.07 -14.83
C PHE A 261 10.34 -0.51 -15.86
N ASP A 262 9.04 -0.34 -15.55
CA ASP A 262 7.98 -0.75 -16.47
C ASP A 262 8.01 0.04 -17.78
N ALA A 263 8.28 1.33 -17.74
CA ALA A 263 8.39 2.17 -18.93
C ALA A 263 9.48 1.68 -19.89
N VAL A 264 10.58 1.10 -19.40
CA VAL A 264 11.64 0.51 -20.26
C VAL A 264 11.22 -0.85 -20.79
N VAL A 265 10.70 -1.72 -19.93
CA VAL A 265 10.34 -3.11 -20.26
C VAL A 265 9.18 -3.18 -21.26
N SER A 266 8.24 -2.23 -21.21
CA SER A 266 7.02 -2.24 -22.02
C SER A 266 7.18 -1.69 -23.45
N ARG A 267 8.22 -0.91 -23.74
CA ARG A 267 8.36 -0.13 -24.99
C ARG A 267 8.75 -0.91 -26.25
N ARG A 268 9.15 -2.19 -26.21
CA ARG A 268 9.70 -2.91 -27.37
C ARG A 268 9.19 -4.35 -27.54
N PRO A 269 9.10 -4.89 -28.77
CA PRO A 269 8.51 -6.21 -29.07
C PRO A 269 9.45 -7.42 -28.93
N TYR A 270 10.56 -7.35 -28.18
CA TYR A 270 11.55 -8.43 -28.03
C TYR A 270 11.28 -9.39 -26.86
N SER A 271 12.08 -10.47 -26.73
CA SER A 271 11.90 -11.50 -25.72
C SER A 271 11.89 -10.95 -24.27
N ASN A 272 11.06 -11.51 -23.41
CA ASN A 272 10.84 -11.02 -22.03
C ASN A 272 12.12 -10.92 -21.19
N SER A 273 13.08 -11.86 -21.33
CA SER A 273 14.31 -11.84 -20.52
C SER A 273 15.27 -10.71 -20.87
N ALA A 274 15.44 -10.38 -22.18
CA ALA A 274 16.31 -9.28 -22.61
C ALA A 274 15.79 -7.93 -22.13
N LYS A 275 14.46 -7.72 -22.14
CA LYS A 275 13.81 -6.51 -21.66
C LYS A 275 13.99 -6.31 -20.16
N ILE A 276 13.85 -7.37 -19.38
CA ILE A 276 14.05 -7.34 -17.93
C ILE A 276 15.48 -6.90 -17.62
N GLN A 277 16.49 -7.46 -18.31
CA GLN A 277 17.88 -7.06 -18.12
C GLN A 277 18.16 -5.60 -18.52
N GLU A 278 17.58 -5.14 -19.65
CA GLU A 278 17.66 -3.73 -20.06
C GLU A 278 17.01 -2.81 -19.01
N GLY A 279 15.81 -3.13 -18.53
CA GLY A 279 15.12 -2.38 -17.49
C GLY A 279 15.92 -2.31 -16.18
N LEU A 280 16.48 -3.45 -15.74
CA LEU A 280 17.35 -3.51 -14.56
C LEU A 280 18.63 -2.68 -14.72
N ALA A 281 19.22 -2.66 -15.93
CA ALA A 281 20.39 -1.84 -16.20
C ALA A 281 20.06 -0.34 -16.13
N VAL A 282 18.92 0.08 -16.66
CA VAL A 282 18.49 1.49 -16.62
C VAL A 282 18.21 1.94 -15.18
N VAL A 283 17.42 1.20 -14.40
CA VAL A 283 17.14 1.61 -13.00
C VAL A 283 18.41 1.59 -12.15
N GLN A 284 19.37 0.69 -12.43
CA GLN A 284 20.67 0.71 -11.76
C GLN A 284 21.48 1.96 -12.11
N GLN A 285 21.54 2.32 -13.38
CA GLN A 285 22.23 3.55 -13.82
C GLN A 285 21.61 4.80 -13.15
N GLU A 286 20.29 4.85 -13.03
CA GLU A 286 19.59 5.93 -12.34
C GLU A 286 19.90 5.95 -10.83
N ALA A 287 20.02 4.79 -10.19
CA ALA A 287 20.41 4.69 -8.79
C ALA A 287 21.88 5.09 -8.58
N ASP A 288 22.79 4.64 -9.44
CA ASP A 288 24.23 4.99 -9.40
C ASP A 288 24.45 6.51 -9.60
N ALA A 289 23.57 7.13 -10.38
CA ALA A 289 23.53 8.58 -10.58
C ALA A 289 22.87 9.35 -9.42
N GLY A 290 22.40 8.66 -8.36
CA GLY A 290 21.77 9.27 -7.20
C GLY A 290 20.34 9.80 -7.47
N ARG A 291 19.66 9.33 -8.52
CA ARG A 291 18.31 9.75 -8.88
C ARG A 291 17.22 8.80 -8.35
N LEU A 292 17.46 7.49 -8.38
CA LEU A 292 16.55 6.50 -7.80
C LEU A 292 17.12 5.90 -6.52
N ASP A 293 16.25 5.31 -5.70
CA ASP A 293 16.62 4.66 -4.44
C ASP A 293 17.29 3.30 -4.71
N GLY A 294 18.58 3.20 -4.32
CA GLY A 294 19.38 1.99 -4.54
C GLY A 294 18.86 0.77 -3.79
N ASP A 295 18.25 0.94 -2.60
CA ASP A 295 17.63 -0.16 -1.86
C ASP A 295 16.43 -0.71 -2.61
N CYS A 296 15.56 0.17 -3.15
CA CYS A 296 14.40 -0.23 -3.95
C CYS A 296 14.84 -0.98 -5.24
N VAL A 297 15.90 -0.50 -5.90
CA VAL A 297 16.46 -1.17 -7.09
C VAL A 297 17.06 -2.53 -6.75
N ALA A 298 17.76 -2.65 -5.62
CA ALA A 298 18.33 -3.91 -5.16
C ALA A 298 17.24 -4.98 -4.90
N GLU A 299 16.15 -4.60 -4.24
CA GLU A 299 15.04 -5.52 -4.01
C GLU A 299 14.36 -5.96 -5.31
N LEU A 300 14.10 -5.02 -6.23
CA LEU A 300 13.55 -5.39 -7.54
C LEU A 300 14.41 -6.42 -8.27
N LYS A 301 15.73 -6.24 -8.27
CA LYS A 301 16.69 -7.20 -8.87
C LYS A 301 16.62 -8.58 -8.19
N GLN A 302 16.62 -8.58 -6.86
CA GLN A 302 16.61 -9.82 -6.09
C GLN A 302 15.36 -10.64 -6.37
N VAL A 303 14.19 -10.01 -6.36
CA VAL A 303 12.92 -10.70 -6.58
C VAL A 303 12.80 -11.22 -8.02
N LEU A 304 13.19 -10.42 -9.01
CA LEU A 304 13.13 -10.84 -10.41
C LEU A 304 14.14 -11.98 -10.72
N ALA A 305 15.31 -11.99 -10.07
CA ALA A 305 16.26 -13.10 -10.18
C ALA A 305 15.71 -14.40 -9.56
N ALA A 306 15.05 -14.32 -8.40
CA ALA A 306 14.42 -15.48 -7.76
C ALA A 306 13.28 -16.07 -8.62
N ALA A 307 12.47 -15.22 -9.24
CA ALA A 307 11.41 -15.65 -10.16
C ALA A 307 11.94 -16.35 -11.40
N ALA A 308 13.07 -15.91 -11.97
CA ALA A 308 13.71 -16.53 -13.11
C ALA A 308 14.20 -17.96 -12.79
N VAL A 309 14.82 -18.15 -11.61
CA VAL A 309 15.30 -19.48 -11.15
C VAL A 309 14.13 -20.44 -10.95
N SER A 310 13.01 -19.96 -10.42
CA SER A 310 11.82 -20.81 -10.19
C SER A 310 11.16 -21.25 -11.49
N SER A 311 11.18 -20.44 -12.55
CA SER A 311 10.62 -20.78 -13.86
C SER A 311 11.46 -21.83 -14.59
N ASP A 312 12.78 -21.79 -14.49
CA ASP A 312 13.68 -22.77 -15.08
C ASP A 312 13.59 -24.16 -14.39
N ALA A 313 13.41 -24.17 -13.06
CA ALA A 313 13.22 -25.39 -12.29
C ALA A 313 11.89 -26.10 -12.60
N GLY A 314 10.85 -25.36 -12.99
CA GLY A 314 9.54 -25.88 -13.42
C GLY A 314 9.57 -26.51 -14.82
N ALA A 315 10.31 -25.92 -15.75
CA ALA A 315 10.43 -26.40 -17.14
C ALA A 315 11.20 -27.72 -17.25
N GLY A 316 12.16 -27.97 -16.34
CA GLY A 316 12.97 -29.21 -16.33
C GLY A 316 12.24 -30.48 -15.88
N ARG A 317 11.04 -30.36 -15.24
CA ARG A 317 10.31 -31.55 -14.71
C ARG A 317 9.27 -32.14 -15.66
N SER A 318 8.96 -31.50 -16.79
CA SER A 318 7.97 -32.03 -17.76
C SER A 318 8.55 -32.88 -18.89
N ALA A 319 9.88 -33.01 -18.99
CA ALA A 319 10.56 -33.73 -20.09
C ALA A 319 10.92 -35.18 -19.80
N GLY A 320 10.40 -35.84 -18.75
CA GLY A 320 10.78 -37.19 -18.31
C GLY A 320 9.62 -38.15 -18.05
N ARG A 321 8.78 -38.46 -19.07
CA ARG A 321 8.02 -39.72 -19.09
C ARG A 321 8.19 -40.40 -20.46
N PRO A 322 8.97 -41.47 -20.57
CA PRO A 322 8.92 -42.36 -21.73
C PRO A 322 7.64 -43.19 -21.66
N ARG A 323 7.10 -43.46 -22.83
CA ARG A 323 5.98 -44.39 -23.08
C ARG A 323 6.40 -45.83 -22.78
#